data_1578653b829265ff5d22393d017e1047
#
_entry.id   1578653b829265ff5d22393d017e1047
#
_cell.length_a   1.000
_cell.length_b   1.000
_cell.length_c   1.000
_cell.angle_alpha   90.00
_cell.angle_beta   90.00
_cell.angle_gamma   90.00
#
_symmetry.space_group_name_H-M   'P 1'
#
loop_
_entity.id
_entity.type
_entity.pdbx_description
1 polymer ?
#
loop_
_entity_poly.entity_id
_entity_poly.type
_entity_poly.pdbx_seq_one_letter_code
_entity_poly.pdbx_strand_id
1 'polypeptide(L)'
;MFPEITVTQLSEKLKSDEKFILLDVRELPELEQAKIEDNRLEVTPMSRLGSEGSNVLSESARSGEVPVYIMCHHGSRSAQVTMWLAQQGYKNIFNVRGGIDAYARQVDSSVGFY
;
A
#
# COMPACT_ATOMS: atom_id res chain seq x y z
N MET A 1 4.36 0.80 -18.79
CA MET A 1 5.13 0.46 -17.58
C MET A 1 4.21 0.45 -16.36
N PHE A 2 4.29 -0.57 -15.54
CA PHE A 2 3.47 -0.67 -14.35
C PHE A 2 4.08 0.18 -13.22
N PRO A 3 3.32 1.08 -12.58
CA PRO A 3 3.88 1.92 -11.52
C PRO A 3 4.14 1.12 -10.24
N GLU A 4 5.41 1.07 -9.86
CA GLU A 4 5.86 0.30 -8.71
C GLU A 4 6.92 1.03 -7.90
N ILE A 5 7.01 0.65 -6.62
CA ILE A 5 8.10 1.03 -5.73
C ILE A 5 8.64 -0.25 -5.10
N THR A 6 9.95 -0.33 -4.90
CA THR A 6 10.55 -1.47 -4.20
C THR A 6 10.44 -1.28 -2.69
N VAL A 7 10.57 -2.38 -1.92
CA VAL A 7 10.54 -2.26 -0.46
C VAL A 7 11.74 -1.47 0.09
N THR A 8 12.88 -1.51 -0.60
CA THR A 8 14.04 -0.70 -0.22
C THR A 8 13.74 0.79 -0.39
N GLN A 9 13.14 1.16 -1.52
CA GLN A 9 12.72 2.55 -1.75
C GLN A 9 11.65 2.99 -0.75
N LEU A 10 10.69 2.12 -0.46
CA LEU A 10 9.66 2.39 0.54
C LEU A 10 10.29 2.63 1.91
N SER A 11 11.25 1.80 2.29
CA SER A 11 11.96 1.93 3.57
C SER A 11 12.63 3.29 3.70
N GLU A 12 13.27 3.77 2.64
CA GLU A 12 13.90 5.09 2.66
C GLU A 12 12.87 6.20 2.86
N LYS A 13 11.71 6.09 2.23
CA LYS A 13 10.62 7.05 2.41
C LYS A 13 10.05 7.00 3.82
N LEU A 14 9.93 5.82 4.40
CA LEU A 14 9.45 5.67 5.78
C LEU A 14 10.40 6.31 6.80
N LYS A 15 11.68 6.38 6.49
CA LYS A 15 12.69 7.03 7.34
C LYS A 15 12.75 8.55 7.12
N SER A 16 12.06 9.06 6.11
CA SER A 16 12.05 10.48 5.77
C SER A 16 10.82 11.18 6.32
N ASP A 17 10.80 12.51 6.15
CA ASP A 17 9.64 13.33 6.49
C ASP A 17 8.71 13.54 5.29
N GLU A 18 8.92 12.82 4.18
CA GLU A 18 8.10 12.98 2.99
C GLU A 18 6.65 12.64 3.27
N LYS A 19 5.77 13.39 2.63
CA LYS A 19 4.33 13.14 2.74
C LYS A 19 3.92 12.12 1.69
N PHE A 20 3.31 11.04 2.15
CA PHE A 20 2.74 10.01 1.29
C PHE A 20 1.73 9.20 2.09
N ILE A 21 1.01 8.32 1.42
CA ILE A 21 0.12 7.36 2.07
C ILE A 21 0.65 5.97 1.76
N LEU A 22 0.78 5.14 2.79
CA LEU A 22 1.00 3.71 2.63
C LEU A 22 -0.36 3.05 2.78
N LEU A 23 -0.95 2.65 1.66
CA LEU A 23 -2.29 2.07 1.64
C LEU A 23 -2.20 0.55 1.71
N ASP A 24 -2.61 -0.01 2.84
CA ASP A 24 -2.64 -1.44 3.06
C ASP A 24 -4.01 -1.96 2.68
N VAL A 25 -4.07 -2.82 1.66
CA VAL A 25 -5.33 -3.34 1.15
C VAL A 25 -5.59 -4.79 1.59
N ARG A 26 -4.82 -5.26 2.57
CA ARG A 26 -5.05 -6.59 3.16
C ARG A 26 -6.33 -6.58 4.00
N GLU A 27 -6.84 -7.79 4.28
CA GLU A 27 -7.97 -7.92 5.18
C GLU A 27 -7.52 -7.73 6.63
N LEU A 28 -8.42 -7.27 7.49
CA LEU A 28 -8.06 -6.88 8.86
C LEU A 28 -7.35 -7.97 9.67
N PRO A 29 -7.73 -9.25 9.61
CA PRO A 29 -7.01 -10.29 10.37
C PRO A 29 -5.54 -10.43 9.99
N GLU A 30 -5.18 -10.08 8.75
CA GLU A 30 -3.78 -10.18 8.30
C GLU A 30 -2.87 -9.19 9.01
N LEU A 31 -3.42 -8.05 9.44
CA LEU A 31 -2.63 -7.02 10.13
C LEU A 31 -2.17 -7.49 11.50
N GLU A 32 -2.83 -8.47 12.08
CA GLU A 32 -2.41 -9.07 13.34
C GLU A 32 -1.19 -9.99 13.16
N GLN A 33 -0.96 -10.45 11.93
CA GLN A 33 0.17 -11.34 11.61
C GLN A 33 1.44 -10.57 11.28
N ALA A 34 1.29 -9.46 10.59
CA ALA A 34 2.41 -8.61 10.19
C ALA A 34 1.89 -7.20 9.94
N LYS A 35 2.64 -6.17 10.33
CA LYS A 35 2.22 -4.79 10.17
C LYS A 35 3.41 -3.84 10.17
N ILE A 36 3.37 -2.84 9.30
CA ILE A 36 4.30 -1.72 9.32
C ILE A 36 3.64 -0.61 10.15
N GLU A 37 4.29 -0.21 11.23
CA GLU A 37 3.79 0.88 12.08
C GLU A 37 4.33 2.21 11.58
N ASP A 38 3.44 3.06 11.09
CA ASP A 38 3.79 4.40 10.62
C ASP A 38 2.51 5.24 10.59
N ASN A 39 2.63 6.53 10.88
CA ASN A 39 1.46 7.41 10.92
C ASN A 39 0.87 7.71 9.53
N ARG A 40 1.59 7.34 8.47
CA ARG A 40 1.11 7.50 7.09
C ARG A 40 0.38 6.25 6.58
N LEU A 41 0.26 5.22 7.42
CA LEU A 41 -0.48 4.01 7.08
C LEU A 41 -1.98 4.28 7.08
N GLU A 42 -2.64 3.85 6.01
CA GLU A 42 -4.11 3.79 5.94
C GLU A 42 -4.49 2.38 5.54
N VAL A 43 -5.51 1.85 6.17
CA VAL A 43 -5.97 0.47 5.91
C VAL A 43 -7.34 0.52 5.25
N THR A 44 -7.43 0.00 4.03
CA THR A 44 -8.71 -0.17 3.34
C THR A 44 -8.68 -1.54 2.66
N PRO A 45 -9.33 -2.54 3.26
CA PRO A 45 -9.32 -3.89 2.68
C PRO A 45 -9.82 -3.93 1.24
N MET A 46 -9.17 -4.76 0.42
CA MET A 46 -9.55 -4.91 -0.97
C MET A 46 -11.02 -5.31 -1.13
N SER A 47 -11.56 -6.12 -0.21
CA SER A 47 -12.96 -6.50 -0.22
C SER A 47 -13.89 -5.28 -0.11
N ARG A 48 -13.52 -4.31 0.70
CA ARG A 48 -14.30 -3.09 0.86
C ARG A 48 -14.21 -2.21 -0.39
N LEU A 49 -13.03 -2.10 -0.98
CA LEU A 49 -12.87 -1.38 -2.24
C LEU A 49 -13.72 -2.00 -3.34
N GLY A 50 -13.77 -3.33 -3.40
CA GLY A 50 -14.57 -4.03 -4.39
C GLY A 50 -16.07 -3.85 -4.22
N SER A 51 -16.55 -3.80 -2.98
CA SER A 51 -17.99 -3.68 -2.69
C SER A 51 -18.48 -2.24 -2.68
N GLU A 52 -17.65 -1.29 -2.26
CA GLU A 52 -18.09 0.10 -2.04
C GLU A 52 -17.44 1.11 -3.00
N GLY A 53 -16.40 0.71 -3.74
CA GLY A 53 -15.73 1.58 -4.68
C GLY A 53 -14.62 2.44 -4.05
N SER A 54 -13.96 3.23 -4.88
CA SER A 54 -12.81 4.03 -4.45
C SER A 54 -13.17 5.21 -3.54
N ASN A 55 -14.46 5.55 -3.44
CA ASN A 55 -14.91 6.65 -2.59
C ASN A 55 -14.66 6.40 -1.10
N VAL A 56 -14.38 5.15 -0.71
CA VAL A 56 -14.05 4.83 0.69
C VAL A 56 -12.63 5.21 1.06
N LEU A 57 -11.78 5.51 0.09
CA LEU A 57 -10.44 6.01 0.34
C LEU A 57 -10.51 7.41 0.95
N SER A 58 -9.48 7.77 1.73
CA SER A 58 -9.41 9.11 2.29
C SER A 58 -9.36 10.17 1.19
N GLU A 59 -9.73 11.39 1.53
CA GLU A 59 -9.64 12.50 0.59
C GLU A 59 -8.20 12.70 0.11
N SER A 60 -7.22 12.58 1.00
CA SER A 60 -5.81 12.70 0.64
C SER A 60 -5.39 11.63 -0.37
N ALA A 61 -5.85 10.40 -0.20
CA ALA A 61 -5.54 9.33 -1.15
C ALA A 61 -6.19 9.59 -2.52
N ARG A 62 -7.38 10.17 -2.52
CA ARG A 62 -8.12 10.42 -3.77
C ARG A 62 -7.64 11.67 -4.51
N SER A 63 -7.04 12.63 -3.80
CA SER A 63 -6.69 13.93 -4.38
C SER A 63 -5.53 13.87 -5.38
N GLY A 64 -4.64 12.90 -5.23
CA GLY A 64 -3.43 12.83 -6.05
C GLY A 64 -2.33 13.80 -5.64
N GLU A 65 -2.50 14.54 -4.55
CA GLU A 65 -1.52 15.51 -4.08
C GLU A 65 -0.28 14.85 -3.47
N VAL A 66 -0.44 13.67 -2.90
CA VAL A 66 0.67 12.92 -2.34
C VAL A 66 0.72 11.53 -2.98
N PRO A 67 1.91 10.91 -3.06
CA PRO A 67 2.01 9.54 -3.57
C PRO A 67 1.25 8.57 -2.67
N VAL A 68 0.61 7.57 -3.28
CA VAL A 68 -0.04 6.47 -2.57
C VAL A 68 0.68 5.19 -2.95
N TYR A 69 1.31 4.56 -1.96
CA TYR A 69 2.00 3.27 -2.14
C TYR A 69 1.06 2.18 -1.63
N ILE A 70 0.67 1.28 -2.52
CA ILE A 70 -0.38 0.29 -2.27
C ILE A 70 0.26 -1.06 -1.99
N MET A 71 -0.04 -1.63 -0.84
CA MET A 71 0.63 -2.81 -0.32
C MET A 71 -0.36 -3.91 0.07
N CYS A 72 0.03 -5.16 -0.21
CA CYS A 72 -0.66 -6.35 0.31
C CYS A 72 0.38 -7.34 0.85
N HIS A 73 0.05 -8.64 0.91
CA HIS A 73 0.97 -9.65 1.44
C HIS A 73 2.19 -9.84 0.51
N HIS A 74 1.93 -10.20 -0.76
CA HIS A 74 2.99 -10.53 -1.73
C HIS A 74 3.03 -9.62 -2.95
N GLY A 75 2.15 -8.63 -3.04
CA GLY A 75 2.15 -7.66 -4.14
C GLY A 75 1.13 -7.91 -5.25
N SER A 76 0.41 -9.04 -5.26
CA SER A 76 -0.53 -9.34 -6.33
C SER A 76 -1.89 -8.63 -6.17
N ARG A 77 -2.46 -8.65 -4.96
CA ARG A 77 -3.72 -7.94 -4.70
C ARG A 77 -3.53 -6.44 -4.86
N SER A 78 -2.42 -5.91 -4.33
CA SER A 78 -2.13 -4.49 -4.44
C SER A 78 -1.85 -4.07 -5.88
N ALA A 79 -1.26 -4.94 -6.70
CA ALA A 79 -1.09 -4.69 -8.13
C ALA A 79 -2.45 -4.55 -8.82
N GLN A 80 -3.41 -5.43 -8.49
CA GLN A 80 -4.76 -5.35 -9.03
C GLN A 80 -5.45 -4.05 -8.62
N VAL A 81 -5.31 -3.66 -7.36
CA VAL A 81 -5.89 -2.40 -6.87
C VAL A 81 -5.26 -1.21 -7.58
N THR A 82 -3.93 -1.22 -7.77
CA THR A 82 -3.22 -0.15 -8.46
C THR A 82 -3.74 -0.01 -9.89
N MET A 83 -3.90 -1.11 -10.62
CA MET A 83 -4.43 -1.08 -11.98
C MET A 83 -5.87 -0.60 -12.02
N TRP A 84 -6.69 -1.07 -11.09
CA TRP A 84 -8.10 -0.68 -11.01
C TRP A 84 -8.24 0.82 -10.76
N LEU A 85 -7.44 1.37 -9.85
CA LEU A 85 -7.44 2.81 -9.59
C LEU A 85 -6.91 3.60 -10.78
N ALA A 86 -5.87 3.10 -11.46
CA ALA A 86 -5.35 3.75 -12.64
C ALA A 86 -6.42 3.87 -13.73
N GLN A 87 -7.24 2.85 -13.89
CA GLN A 87 -8.35 2.86 -14.86
C GLN A 87 -9.41 3.90 -14.50
N GLN A 88 -9.50 4.30 -13.24
CA GLN A 88 -10.42 5.34 -12.78
C GLN A 88 -9.82 6.74 -12.84
N GLY A 89 -8.58 6.87 -13.33
CA GLY A 89 -7.93 8.15 -13.52
C GLY A 89 -6.95 8.55 -12.41
N TYR A 90 -6.73 7.70 -11.41
CA TYR A 90 -5.73 7.97 -10.38
C TYR A 90 -4.33 7.88 -10.99
N LYS A 91 -3.47 8.84 -10.71
CA LYS A 91 -2.15 8.91 -11.35
C LYS A 91 -0.96 8.80 -10.42
N ASN A 92 -1.13 9.21 -9.16
CA ASN A 92 -0.01 9.24 -8.20
C ASN A 92 -0.07 8.01 -7.29
N ILE A 93 -0.13 6.84 -7.89
CA ILE A 93 -0.31 5.55 -7.22
C ILE A 93 0.74 4.56 -7.68
N PHE A 94 1.23 3.73 -6.77
CA PHE A 94 2.32 2.79 -7.04
C PHE A 94 2.11 1.51 -6.25
N ASN A 95 2.34 0.37 -6.88
CA ASN A 95 2.32 -0.90 -6.17
C ASN A 95 3.63 -1.12 -5.42
N VAL A 96 3.55 -1.59 -4.18
CA VAL A 96 4.74 -2.02 -3.43
C VAL A 96 5.08 -3.44 -3.88
N ARG A 97 6.17 -3.57 -4.65
CA ARG A 97 6.60 -4.85 -5.21
C ARG A 97 6.93 -5.85 -4.10
N GLY A 98 6.32 -7.01 -4.16
CA GLY A 98 6.57 -8.07 -3.19
C GLY A 98 5.84 -7.90 -1.86
N GLY A 99 5.18 -6.77 -1.64
CA GLY A 99 4.35 -6.54 -0.47
C GLY A 99 5.09 -6.55 0.85
N ILE A 100 4.33 -6.73 1.94
CA ILE A 100 4.91 -6.76 3.28
C ILE A 100 5.84 -7.97 3.48
N ASP A 101 5.63 -9.06 2.74
CA ASP A 101 6.51 -10.22 2.80
C ASP A 101 7.93 -9.85 2.34
N ALA A 102 8.06 -9.16 1.21
CA ALA A 102 9.36 -8.69 0.75
C ALA A 102 9.97 -7.68 1.73
N TYR A 103 9.15 -6.81 2.31
CA TYR A 103 9.60 -5.85 3.31
C TYR A 103 10.19 -6.57 4.52
N ALA A 104 9.48 -7.57 5.04
CA ALA A 104 9.96 -8.36 6.17
C ALA A 104 11.26 -9.09 5.87
N ARG A 105 11.41 -9.64 4.66
CA ARG A 105 12.61 -10.40 4.27
C ARG A 105 13.82 -9.55 3.98
N GLN A 106 13.61 -8.38 3.39
CA GLN A 106 14.70 -7.56 2.86
C GLN A 106 15.03 -6.34 3.72
N VAL A 107 14.09 -5.85 4.50
CA VAL A 107 14.24 -4.60 5.24
C VAL A 107 14.18 -4.80 6.75
N ASP A 108 13.07 -5.33 7.26
CA ASP A 108 12.82 -5.38 8.70
C ASP A 108 11.94 -6.56 9.07
N SER A 109 12.57 -7.63 9.55
CA SER A 109 11.87 -8.85 9.93
C SER A 109 10.94 -8.68 11.14
N SER A 110 11.11 -7.59 11.89
CA SER A 110 10.25 -7.34 13.06
C SER A 110 8.81 -7.02 12.70
N VAL A 111 8.52 -6.67 11.44
CA VAL A 111 7.13 -6.43 11.01
C VAL A 111 6.30 -7.71 11.00
N GLY A 112 6.93 -8.87 10.94
CA GLY A 112 6.28 -10.18 11.02
C GLY A 112 6.19 -10.91 9.67
N PHE A 113 5.91 -12.20 9.78
CA PHE A 113 5.75 -13.11 8.64
C PHE A 113 4.46 -13.92 8.81
N TYR A 114 3.85 -14.26 7.69
CA TYR A 114 2.71 -15.18 7.73
C TYR A 114 2.46 -15.86 6.39
#